data_1ff84395009da05e1f94eebae4ef862e
#
_entry.id   1ff84395009da05e1f94eebae4ef862e
#
_cell.length_a   1.000
_cell.length_b   1.000
_cell.length_c   1.000
_cell.angle_alpha   90.00
_cell.angle_beta   90.00
_cell.angle_gamma   90.00
#
_symmetry.space_group_name_H-M   'P 1'
#
loop_
_entity.id
_entity.type
_entity.pdbx_description
1 polymer ?
#
loop_
_entity_poly.entity_id
_entity_poly.type
_entity_poly.pdbx_seq_one_letter_code
_entity_poly.pdbx_strand_id
1 'polypeptide(L)'
;NTSTAIRKLMGLQPKKARVVRDGKELDVPLDQLNIDDLVSVRPGEQIPVDGFLTEGDSYVDESMISGEPIPVEKKIGSHVLAGTINQKGSFIIRAEKVGGETVLARIIRMVQEAQGSKAPVQRIVDKVTGIFVPVVLGLSVLTFFIWMFFGGVDMLSHAMLSAVSVLVIACPCALGLATPTALMVGIGKAADHHILIKDAVALEQMRKVNVVVLDKTGTLTEG
;
A
#
# COMPACT_ATOMS: atom_id res chain seq x y z
N ASN A 1 -8.65 3.41 8.03
CA ASN A 1 -9.04 2.75 6.77
C ASN A 1 -7.89 2.74 5.78
N THR A 2 -7.27 1.59 5.60
CA THR A 2 -6.07 1.38 4.77
C THR A 2 -6.30 1.75 3.30
N SER A 3 -7.51 1.50 2.78
CA SER A 3 -7.91 1.92 1.44
C SER A 3 -7.97 3.45 1.29
N THR A 4 -8.09 4.19 2.38
CA THR A 4 -8.14 5.66 2.36
C THR A 4 -6.75 6.25 2.16
N ALA A 5 -5.70 5.70 2.79
CA ALA A 5 -4.32 6.14 2.61
C ALA A 5 -3.85 5.91 1.16
N ILE A 6 -4.09 4.72 0.61
CA ILE A 6 -3.76 4.43 -0.80
C ILE A 6 -4.56 5.34 -1.75
N ARG A 7 -5.84 5.54 -1.52
CA ARG A 7 -6.66 6.46 -2.34
C ARG A 7 -6.14 7.88 -2.27
N LYS A 8 -5.67 8.33 -1.11
CA LYS A 8 -5.07 9.65 -0.94
C LYS A 8 -3.78 9.77 -1.76
N LEU A 9 -2.89 8.78 -1.69
CA LEU A 9 -1.68 8.74 -2.51
C LEU A 9 -1.99 8.64 -4.01
N MET A 10 -2.97 7.82 -4.42
CA MET A 10 -3.41 7.76 -5.83
C MET A 10 -4.06 9.07 -6.30
N GLY A 11 -4.70 9.82 -5.40
CA GLY A 11 -5.27 11.13 -5.68
C GLY A 11 -4.22 12.22 -5.96
N LEU A 12 -2.95 11.98 -5.61
CA LEU A 12 -1.83 12.87 -5.93
C LEU A 12 -1.33 12.72 -7.37
N GLN A 13 -1.81 11.74 -8.12
CA GLN A 13 -1.43 11.57 -9.50
C GLN A 13 -2.44 12.30 -10.40
N PRO A 14 -2.06 13.35 -11.12
CA PRO A 14 -2.94 14.03 -12.07
C PRO A 14 -3.32 13.07 -13.20
N LYS A 15 -4.44 13.31 -13.85
CA LYS A 15 -4.90 12.45 -14.96
C LYS A 15 -4.31 12.86 -16.32
N LYS A 16 -3.87 14.09 -16.43
CA LYS A 16 -3.33 14.70 -17.65
C LYS A 16 -2.11 15.53 -17.31
N ALA A 17 -1.25 15.71 -18.28
CA ALA A 17 -0.12 16.63 -18.23
C ALA A 17 -0.14 17.57 -19.43
N ARG A 18 0.40 18.76 -19.25
CA ARG A 18 0.51 19.76 -20.30
C ARG A 18 1.91 19.70 -20.88
N VAL A 19 2.03 19.12 -22.08
CA VAL A 19 3.29 18.95 -22.78
C VAL A 19 3.51 20.10 -23.75
N VAL A 20 4.72 20.61 -23.82
CA VAL A 20 5.15 21.61 -24.79
C VAL A 20 5.80 20.89 -25.95
N ARG A 21 5.15 20.87 -27.12
CA ARG A 21 5.69 20.32 -28.38
C ARG A 21 5.57 21.36 -29.47
N ASP A 22 6.66 21.62 -30.17
CA ASP A 22 6.74 22.64 -31.26
C ASP A 22 6.23 24.02 -30.81
N GLY A 23 6.54 24.42 -29.55
CA GLY A 23 6.13 25.71 -28.98
C GLY A 23 4.64 25.81 -28.64
N LYS A 24 3.88 24.72 -28.70
CA LYS A 24 2.46 24.66 -28.32
C LYS A 24 2.24 23.79 -27.10
N GLU A 25 1.39 24.26 -26.19
CA GLU A 25 0.94 23.46 -25.04
C GLU A 25 -0.20 22.53 -25.48
N LEU A 26 -0.06 21.24 -25.18
CA LEU A 26 -1.03 20.19 -25.48
C LEU A 26 -1.32 19.40 -24.20
N ASP A 27 -2.58 19.23 -23.85
CA ASP A 27 -3.00 18.35 -22.76
C ASP A 27 -3.00 16.91 -23.23
N VAL A 28 -2.10 16.09 -22.66
CA VAL A 28 -1.98 14.66 -22.97
C VAL A 28 -2.26 13.81 -21.72
N PRO A 29 -2.85 12.63 -21.88
CA PRO A 29 -2.94 11.65 -20.78
C PRO A 29 -1.55 11.24 -20.31
N LEU A 30 -1.41 10.89 -19.00
CA LEU A 30 -0.10 10.53 -18.43
C LEU A 30 0.54 9.30 -19.08
N ASP A 31 -0.24 8.38 -19.60
CA ASP A 31 0.21 7.17 -20.28
C ASP A 31 0.86 7.44 -21.67
N GLN A 32 0.67 8.64 -22.18
CA GLN A 32 1.27 9.09 -23.45
C GLN A 32 2.51 9.98 -23.28
N LEU A 33 2.94 10.19 -22.04
CA LEU A 33 4.17 10.93 -21.74
C LEU A 33 5.39 10.06 -21.97
N ASN A 34 6.39 10.67 -22.60
CA ASN A 34 7.67 10.05 -22.84
C ASN A 34 8.77 10.73 -21.99
N ILE A 35 9.87 10.01 -21.81
CA ILE A 35 11.10 10.60 -21.26
C ILE A 35 11.55 11.71 -22.20
N ASP A 36 12.13 12.78 -21.65
CA ASP A 36 12.53 14.02 -22.32
C ASP A 36 11.38 14.92 -22.81
N ASP A 37 10.10 14.56 -22.63
CA ASP A 37 9.00 15.50 -22.89
C ASP A 37 9.15 16.73 -21.97
N LEU A 38 8.90 17.91 -22.54
CA LEU A 38 8.83 19.16 -21.79
C LEU A 38 7.42 19.36 -21.26
N VAL A 39 7.27 19.44 -19.94
CA VAL A 39 5.97 19.54 -19.26
C VAL A 39 5.86 20.87 -18.55
N SER A 40 4.85 21.66 -18.90
CA SER A 40 4.51 22.94 -18.28
C SER A 40 3.65 22.71 -17.04
N VAL A 41 4.03 23.32 -15.90
CA VAL A 41 3.34 23.22 -14.63
C VAL A 41 3.01 24.61 -14.12
N ARG A 42 1.73 24.88 -13.89
CA ARG A 42 1.22 26.18 -13.41
C ARG A 42 1.05 26.19 -11.89
N PRO A 43 0.93 27.36 -11.26
CA PRO A 43 0.65 27.46 -9.83
C PRO A 43 -0.61 26.69 -9.43
N GLY A 44 -0.53 25.94 -8.32
CA GLY A 44 -1.60 25.10 -7.81
C GLY A 44 -1.75 23.73 -8.50
N GLU A 45 -1.01 23.49 -9.59
CA GLU A 45 -1.05 22.20 -10.29
C GLU A 45 -0.13 21.17 -9.63
N GLN A 46 -0.54 19.91 -9.71
CA GLN A 46 0.29 18.77 -9.33
C GLN A 46 1.30 18.46 -10.44
N ILE A 47 2.53 18.15 -10.03
CA ILE A 47 3.60 17.75 -10.96
C ILE A 47 3.33 16.33 -11.43
N PRO A 48 3.25 16.09 -12.76
CA PRO A 48 2.80 14.80 -13.28
C PRO A 48 3.90 13.74 -13.41
N VAL A 49 5.17 14.15 -13.44
CA VAL A 49 6.34 13.29 -13.70
C VAL A 49 7.52 13.69 -12.82
N ASP A 50 8.48 12.78 -12.62
CA ASP A 50 9.77 13.16 -12.05
C ASP A 50 10.64 13.76 -13.17
N GLY A 51 11.39 14.81 -12.87
CA GLY A 51 12.25 15.44 -13.86
C GLY A 51 13.05 16.62 -13.33
N PHE A 52 13.70 17.32 -14.24
CA PHE A 52 14.52 18.49 -13.94
C PHE A 52 13.86 19.76 -14.48
N LEU A 53 13.89 20.80 -13.68
CA LEU A 53 13.41 22.12 -14.07
C LEU A 53 14.33 22.72 -15.12
N THR A 54 13.77 23.05 -16.29
CA THR A 54 14.51 23.61 -17.41
C THR A 54 14.29 25.11 -17.59
N GLU A 55 13.10 25.60 -17.23
CA GLU A 55 12.73 27.02 -17.34
C GLU A 55 11.86 27.44 -16.17
N GLY A 56 12.04 28.68 -15.72
CA GLY A 56 11.30 29.27 -14.61
C GLY A 56 11.91 28.97 -13.25
N ASP A 57 11.19 29.35 -12.21
CA ASP A 57 11.47 29.08 -10.81
C ASP A 57 10.16 29.00 -10.01
N SER A 58 10.16 28.28 -8.91
CA SER A 58 9.00 28.16 -8.06
C SER A 58 9.32 27.65 -6.67
N TYR A 59 8.30 27.68 -5.81
CA TYR A 59 8.25 26.92 -4.56
C TYR A 59 7.34 25.72 -4.73
N VAL A 60 7.84 24.55 -4.40
CA VAL A 60 7.12 23.28 -4.54
C VAL A 60 6.85 22.69 -3.15
N ASP A 61 5.60 22.36 -2.89
CA ASP A 61 5.20 21.62 -1.70
C ASP A 61 5.45 20.13 -1.93
N GLU A 62 6.45 19.61 -1.24
CA GLU A 62 6.86 18.20 -1.26
C GLU A 62 6.39 17.44 -0.01
N SER A 63 5.58 18.06 0.85
CA SER A 63 5.17 17.51 2.15
C SER A 63 4.53 16.13 2.09
N MET A 64 3.82 15.83 1.00
CA MET A 64 3.18 14.54 0.80
C MET A 64 4.18 13.39 0.52
N ILE A 65 5.41 13.71 0.14
CA ILE A 65 6.47 12.74 -0.15
C ILE A 65 7.56 12.79 0.93
N SER A 66 8.07 13.99 1.23
CA SER A 66 9.16 14.20 2.19
C SER A 66 8.68 14.26 3.65
N GLY A 67 7.43 14.65 3.89
CA GLY A 67 6.90 14.97 5.22
C GLY A 67 7.23 16.38 5.71
N GLU A 68 8.07 17.12 4.99
CA GLU A 68 8.49 18.49 5.35
C GLU A 68 7.40 19.50 4.98
N PRO A 69 6.84 20.28 5.93
CA PRO A 69 5.72 21.17 5.65
C PRO A 69 6.13 22.46 4.94
N ILE A 70 7.42 22.74 4.82
CA ILE A 70 7.94 23.98 4.22
C ILE A 70 8.16 23.75 2.72
N PRO A 71 7.54 24.58 1.84
CA PRO A 71 7.78 24.49 0.40
C PRO A 71 9.24 24.73 0.05
N VAL A 72 9.78 23.92 -0.83
CA VAL A 72 11.18 23.96 -1.27
C VAL A 72 11.32 24.85 -2.50
N GLU A 73 12.28 25.76 -2.49
CA GLU A 73 12.62 26.57 -3.66
C GLU A 73 13.22 25.69 -4.75
N LYS A 74 12.70 25.79 -5.98
CA LYS A 74 13.18 25.07 -7.15
C LYS A 74 13.61 26.06 -8.23
N LYS A 75 14.85 25.89 -8.70
CA LYS A 75 15.48 26.69 -9.75
C LYS A 75 15.84 25.79 -10.93
N ILE A 76 16.23 26.41 -12.03
CA ILE A 76 16.73 25.67 -13.21
C ILE A 76 17.78 24.63 -12.78
N GLY A 77 17.60 23.39 -13.21
CA GLY A 77 18.43 22.25 -12.82
C GLY A 77 17.99 21.53 -11.53
N SER A 78 17.04 22.08 -10.77
CA SER A 78 16.48 21.39 -9.59
C SER A 78 15.65 20.20 -10.01
N HIS A 79 15.76 19.11 -9.25
CA HIS A 79 14.91 17.94 -9.41
C HIS A 79 13.53 18.17 -8.77
N VAL A 80 12.47 17.72 -9.44
CA VAL A 80 11.10 17.75 -8.95
C VAL A 80 10.47 16.37 -9.06
N LEU A 81 9.51 16.09 -8.18
CA LEU A 81 8.90 14.77 -8.02
C LEU A 81 7.42 14.80 -8.38
N ALA A 82 6.96 13.74 -9.02
CA ALA A 82 5.55 13.53 -9.34
C ALA A 82 4.69 13.51 -8.07
N GLY A 83 3.51 14.14 -8.12
CA GLY A 83 2.57 14.21 -7.01
C GLY A 83 2.80 15.37 -6.05
N THR A 84 3.90 16.11 -6.17
CA THR A 84 4.14 17.36 -5.43
C THR A 84 3.37 18.52 -6.06
N ILE A 85 3.15 19.60 -5.32
CA ILE A 85 2.27 20.70 -5.74
C ILE A 85 3.11 21.96 -5.99
N ASN A 86 2.97 22.53 -7.16
CA ASN A 86 3.55 23.82 -7.49
C ASN A 86 2.81 24.94 -6.75
N GLN A 87 3.51 25.75 -5.94
CA GLN A 87 2.91 26.80 -5.13
C GLN A 87 2.90 28.17 -5.83
N LYS A 88 4.01 28.53 -6.47
CA LYS A 88 4.20 29.88 -7.07
C LYS A 88 4.91 29.74 -8.42
N GLY A 89 4.66 30.73 -9.29
CA GLY A 89 5.31 30.75 -10.60
C GLY A 89 4.86 29.62 -11.52
N SER A 90 5.23 29.73 -12.78
CA SER A 90 5.08 28.66 -13.77
C SER A 90 6.47 28.21 -14.19
N PHE A 91 6.64 26.92 -14.41
CA PHE A 91 7.91 26.38 -14.83
C PHE A 91 7.73 25.25 -15.84
N ILE A 92 8.80 24.94 -16.56
CA ILE A 92 8.86 23.81 -17.47
C ILE A 92 9.86 22.80 -16.92
N ILE A 93 9.44 21.54 -16.90
CA ILE A 93 10.30 20.41 -16.51
C ILE A 93 10.56 19.51 -17.73
N ARG A 94 11.74 18.95 -17.79
CA ARG A 94 12.05 17.83 -18.68
C ARG A 94 11.83 16.53 -17.93
N ALA A 95 10.95 15.68 -18.46
CA ALA A 95 10.61 14.40 -17.86
C ALA A 95 11.81 13.45 -17.85
N GLU A 96 12.15 12.93 -16.67
CA GLU A 96 13.19 11.90 -16.48
C GLU A 96 12.55 10.53 -16.26
N LYS A 97 11.48 10.48 -15.42
CA LYS A 97 10.73 9.26 -15.15
C LYS A 97 9.25 9.52 -15.32
N VAL A 98 8.58 8.61 -16.03
CA VAL A 98 7.18 8.73 -16.38
C VAL A 98 6.37 7.51 -15.90
N GLY A 99 5.08 7.68 -15.70
CA GLY A 99 4.15 6.59 -15.38
C GLY A 99 4.56 5.78 -14.15
N GLY A 100 4.73 4.47 -14.30
CA GLY A 100 5.05 3.54 -13.22
C GLY A 100 6.47 3.64 -12.64
N GLU A 101 7.37 4.40 -13.27
CA GLU A 101 8.76 4.56 -12.83
C GLU A 101 8.97 5.78 -11.94
N THR A 102 7.98 6.64 -11.77
CA THR A 102 8.03 7.79 -10.86
C THR A 102 8.19 7.36 -9.40
N VAL A 103 8.79 8.22 -8.57
CA VAL A 103 8.95 7.98 -7.13
C VAL A 103 7.59 7.72 -6.48
N LEU A 104 6.57 8.52 -6.80
CA LEU A 104 5.22 8.33 -6.29
C LEU A 104 4.64 6.96 -6.67
N ALA A 105 4.79 6.53 -7.93
CA ALA A 105 4.31 5.23 -8.38
C ALA A 105 5.00 4.07 -7.66
N ARG A 106 6.32 4.19 -7.40
CA ARG A 106 7.09 3.20 -6.61
C ARG A 106 6.62 3.14 -5.15
N ILE A 107 6.32 4.28 -4.53
CA ILE A 107 5.76 4.34 -3.18
C ILE A 107 4.41 3.63 -3.13
N ILE A 108 3.50 3.93 -4.06
CA ILE A 108 2.19 3.28 -4.16
C ILE A 108 2.35 1.76 -4.32
N ARG A 109 3.24 1.31 -5.21
CA ARG A 109 3.52 -0.12 -5.43
C ARG A 109 4.06 -0.78 -4.17
N MET A 110 5.03 -0.16 -3.48
CA MET A 110 5.60 -0.67 -2.24
C MET A 110 4.53 -0.86 -1.15
N VAL A 111 3.63 0.10 -0.99
CA VAL A 111 2.52 0.00 -0.02
C VAL A 111 1.54 -1.11 -0.40
N GLN A 112 1.24 -1.28 -1.69
CA GLN A 112 0.37 -2.36 -2.19
C GLN A 112 1.01 -3.74 -1.97
N GLU A 113 2.29 -3.91 -2.28
CA GLU A 113 3.04 -5.15 -2.08
C GLU A 113 3.15 -5.51 -0.60
N ALA A 114 3.43 -4.52 0.26
CA ALA A 114 3.48 -4.72 1.71
C ALA A 114 2.13 -5.22 2.25
N GLN A 115 1.01 -4.68 1.76
CA GLN A 115 -0.33 -5.12 2.16
C GLN A 115 -0.69 -6.51 1.62
N GLY A 116 -0.17 -6.89 0.45
CA GLY A 116 -0.37 -8.21 -0.15
C GLY A 116 0.53 -9.30 0.44
N SER A 117 1.58 -8.93 1.18
CA SER A 117 2.54 -9.88 1.73
C SER A 117 1.95 -10.67 2.90
N LYS A 118 2.14 -12.01 2.91
CA LYS A 118 1.72 -12.86 4.02
C LYS A 118 2.79 -12.87 5.12
N ALA A 119 2.41 -12.44 6.31
CA ALA A 119 3.28 -12.55 7.48
C ALA A 119 3.61 -14.01 7.82
N PRO A 120 4.79 -14.29 8.40
CA PRO A 120 5.17 -15.64 8.84
C PRO A 120 4.12 -16.29 9.76
N VAL A 121 3.54 -15.53 10.68
CA VAL A 121 2.48 -16.02 11.57
C VAL A 121 1.25 -16.48 10.78
N GLN A 122 0.89 -15.79 9.71
CA GLN A 122 -0.23 -16.19 8.86
C GLN A 122 0.01 -17.54 8.17
N ARG A 123 1.25 -17.82 7.73
CA ARG A 123 1.62 -19.13 7.15
C ARG A 123 1.45 -20.25 8.17
N ILE A 124 1.77 -20.00 9.44
CA ILE A 124 1.55 -20.97 10.53
C ILE A 124 0.05 -21.22 10.71
N VAL A 125 -0.76 -20.17 10.74
CA VAL A 125 -2.22 -20.27 10.86
C VAL A 125 -2.79 -21.04 9.67
N ASP A 126 -2.38 -20.74 8.44
CA ASP A 126 -2.81 -21.44 7.22
C ASP A 126 -2.46 -22.94 7.30
N LYS A 127 -1.27 -23.29 7.79
CA LYS A 127 -0.82 -24.69 7.93
C LYS A 127 -1.63 -25.42 8.99
N VAL A 128 -1.86 -24.79 10.16
CA VAL A 128 -2.68 -25.37 11.24
C VAL A 128 -4.10 -25.58 10.76
N THR A 129 -4.69 -24.59 10.11
CA THR A 129 -6.05 -24.67 9.57
C THR A 129 -6.18 -25.76 8.50
N GLY A 130 -5.16 -25.91 7.65
CA GLY A 130 -5.11 -26.94 6.62
C GLY A 130 -5.17 -28.39 7.16
N ILE A 131 -4.72 -28.61 8.40
CA ILE A 131 -4.83 -29.91 9.07
C ILE A 131 -6.12 -29.97 9.91
N PHE A 132 -6.43 -28.89 10.61
CA PHE A 132 -7.54 -28.81 11.55
C PHE A 132 -8.91 -29.01 10.86
N VAL A 133 -9.12 -28.33 9.70
CA VAL A 133 -10.41 -28.40 9.00
C VAL A 133 -10.77 -29.83 8.55
N PRO A 134 -9.88 -30.60 7.89
CA PRO A 134 -10.17 -31.99 7.55
C PRO A 134 -10.45 -32.89 8.77
N VAL A 135 -9.72 -32.66 9.87
CA VAL A 135 -9.95 -33.42 11.13
C VAL A 135 -11.33 -33.15 11.69
N VAL A 136 -11.71 -31.86 11.79
CA VAL A 136 -13.04 -31.47 12.30
C VAL A 136 -14.16 -31.99 11.38
N LEU A 137 -13.95 -31.94 10.07
CA LEU A 137 -14.90 -32.50 9.10
C LEU A 137 -15.08 -34.00 9.34
N GLY A 138 -13.99 -34.75 9.52
CA GLY A 138 -14.03 -36.17 9.88
C GLY A 138 -14.78 -36.45 11.19
N LEU A 139 -14.51 -35.65 12.23
CA LEU A 139 -15.20 -35.75 13.51
C LEU A 139 -16.71 -35.44 13.39
N SER A 140 -17.06 -34.43 12.57
CA SER A 140 -18.48 -34.09 12.33
C SER A 140 -19.21 -35.25 11.64
N VAL A 141 -18.60 -35.84 10.61
CA VAL A 141 -19.15 -37.04 9.92
C VAL A 141 -19.25 -38.19 10.88
N LEU A 142 -18.25 -38.47 11.70
CA LEU A 142 -18.27 -39.52 12.71
C LEU A 142 -19.41 -39.29 13.74
N THR A 143 -19.55 -38.05 14.22
CA THR A 143 -20.61 -37.65 15.14
C THR A 143 -21.99 -37.90 14.52
N PHE A 144 -22.16 -37.54 13.23
CA PHE A 144 -23.40 -37.82 12.52
C PHE A 144 -23.75 -39.30 12.51
N PHE A 145 -22.79 -40.18 12.17
CA PHE A 145 -23.03 -41.63 12.13
C PHE A 145 -23.27 -42.22 13.53
N ILE A 146 -22.56 -41.77 14.55
CA ILE A 146 -22.80 -42.24 15.92
C ILE A 146 -24.26 -41.95 16.36
N TRP A 147 -24.77 -40.72 16.15
CA TRP A 147 -26.14 -40.38 16.46
C TRP A 147 -27.15 -41.10 15.56
N MET A 148 -26.81 -41.38 14.31
CA MET A 148 -27.66 -42.15 13.41
C MET A 148 -27.85 -43.59 13.90
N PHE A 149 -26.82 -44.21 14.47
CA PHE A 149 -26.91 -45.61 14.97
C PHE A 149 -27.42 -45.74 16.40
N PHE A 150 -27.18 -44.77 17.24
CA PHE A 150 -27.49 -44.85 18.68
C PHE A 150 -28.53 -43.83 19.17
N GLY A 151 -29.04 -42.95 18.31
CA GLY A 151 -29.81 -41.75 18.67
C GLY A 151 -31.30 -41.99 18.98
N GLY A 152 -31.88 -43.19 18.82
CA GLY A 152 -33.27 -43.49 19.18
C GLY A 152 -34.32 -42.75 18.33
N VAL A 153 -35.42 -42.32 18.94
CA VAL A 153 -36.49 -41.54 18.29
C VAL A 153 -35.93 -40.16 17.92
N ASP A 154 -36.21 -39.68 16.68
CA ASP A 154 -35.65 -38.41 16.14
C ASP A 154 -34.14 -38.45 15.84
N MET A 155 -33.53 -39.64 15.62
CA MET A 155 -32.11 -39.81 15.40
C MET A 155 -31.54 -38.92 14.27
N LEU A 156 -32.30 -38.66 13.22
CA LEU A 156 -31.84 -37.79 12.10
C LEU A 156 -31.67 -36.35 12.52
N SER A 157 -32.62 -35.79 13.25
CA SER A 157 -32.56 -34.41 13.73
C SER A 157 -31.40 -34.20 14.70
N HIS A 158 -31.21 -35.13 15.65
CA HIS A 158 -30.07 -35.09 16.56
C HIS A 158 -28.73 -35.28 15.89
N ALA A 159 -28.63 -36.21 14.91
CA ALA A 159 -27.42 -36.43 14.13
C ALA A 159 -27.02 -35.19 13.34
N MET A 160 -27.96 -34.55 12.64
CA MET A 160 -27.69 -33.35 11.87
C MET A 160 -27.29 -32.16 12.75
N LEU A 161 -28.07 -31.91 13.85
CA LEU A 161 -27.78 -30.81 14.76
C LEU A 161 -26.41 -30.95 15.42
N SER A 162 -26.07 -32.15 15.87
CA SER A 162 -24.76 -32.41 16.50
C SER A 162 -23.61 -32.27 15.52
N ALA A 163 -23.73 -32.78 14.30
CA ALA A 163 -22.72 -32.66 13.28
C ALA A 163 -22.47 -31.20 12.86
N VAL A 164 -23.55 -30.44 12.66
CA VAL A 164 -23.44 -28.99 12.33
C VAL A 164 -22.86 -28.22 13.53
N SER A 165 -23.23 -28.54 14.74
CA SER A 165 -22.67 -27.90 15.94
C SER A 165 -21.17 -28.09 16.06
N VAL A 166 -20.64 -29.29 15.77
CA VAL A 166 -19.20 -29.56 15.72
C VAL A 166 -18.50 -28.66 14.70
N LEU A 167 -19.06 -28.52 13.49
CA LEU A 167 -18.49 -27.67 12.45
C LEU A 167 -18.49 -26.19 12.82
N VAL A 168 -19.59 -25.69 13.36
CA VAL A 168 -19.74 -24.25 13.69
C VAL A 168 -18.85 -23.86 14.86
N ILE A 169 -18.80 -24.66 15.92
CA ILE A 169 -18.02 -24.36 17.14
C ILE A 169 -16.51 -24.48 16.85
N ALA A 170 -16.11 -25.43 16.05
CA ALA A 170 -14.71 -25.68 15.75
C ALA A 170 -14.10 -24.72 14.72
N CYS A 171 -14.87 -23.81 14.13
CA CYS A 171 -14.33 -22.90 13.11
C CYS A 171 -13.29 -21.92 13.68
N PRO A 172 -12.01 -21.91 13.26
CA PRO A 172 -11.02 -20.95 13.69
C PRO A 172 -11.08 -19.65 12.85
N CYS A 173 -12.26 -19.26 12.38
CA CYS A 173 -12.46 -18.17 11.41
C CYS A 173 -11.91 -16.82 11.92
N ALA A 174 -12.06 -16.52 13.21
CA ALA A 174 -11.55 -15.29 13.81
C ALA A 174 -10.00 -15.23 13.77
N LEU A 175 -9.33 -16.36 13.97
CA LEU A 175 -7.87 -16.42 13.97
C LEU A 175 -7.28 -16.12 12.57
N GLY A 176 -7.94 -16.62 11.51
CA GLY A 176 -7.50 -16.38 10.12
C GLY A 176 -7.69 -14.93 9.65
N LEU A 177 -8.63 -14.19 10.24
CA LEU A 177 -8.91 -12.80 9.86
C LEU A 177 -8.18 -11.75 10.71
N ALA A 178 -7.86 -12.05 11.96
CA ALA A 178 -7.30 -11.10 12.92
C ALA A 178 -5.92 -10.56 12.46
N THR A 179 -5.02 -11.44 12.05
CA THR A 179 -3.66 -11.06 11.65
C THR A 179 -3.62 -10.21 10.39
N PRO A 180 -4.24 -10.59 9.25
CA PRO A 180 -4.27 -9.74 8.06
C PRO A 180 -4.87 -8.37 8.33
N THR A 181 -5.96 -8.32 9.12
CA THR A 181 -6.63 -7.06 9.45
C THR A 181 -5.72 -6.13 10.27
N ALA A 182 -5.04 -6.67 11.29
CA ALA A 182 -4.12 -5.90 12.12
C ALA A 182 -2.93 -5.37 11.31
N LEU A 183 -2.36 -6.20 10.43
CA LEU A 183 -1.26 -5.80 9.54
C LEU A 183 -1.69 -4.71 8.55
N MET A 184 -2.84 -4.88 7.92
CA MET A 184 -3.37 -3.87 6.99
C MET A 184 -3.55 -2.50 7.69
N VAL A 185 -4.14 -2.50 8.88
CA VAL A 185 -4.33 -1.26 9.65
C VAL A 185 -2.98 -0.67 10.07
N GLY A 186 -2.04 -1.50 10.53
CA GLY A 186 -0.71 -1.07 10.94
C GLY A 186 0.09 -0.44 9.81
N ILE A 187 0.16 -1.12 8.65
CA ILE A 187 0.87 -0.62 7.45
C ILE A 187 0.21 0.67 6.95
N GLY A 188 -1.13 0.72 6.91
CA GLY A 188 -1.85 1.92 6.48
C GLY A 188 -1.59 3.12 7.39
N LYS A 189 -1.57 2.91 8.71
CA LYS A 189 -1.28 3.97 9.67
C LYS A 189 0.18 4.44 9.58
N ALA A 190 1.12 3.52 9.35
CA ALA A 190 2.52 3.87 9.11
C ALA A 190 2.68 4.75 7.86
N ALA A 191 2.00 4.39 6.77
CA ALA A 191 2.01 5.19 5.54
C ALA A 191 1.43 6.60 5.73
N ASP A 192 0.39 6.77 6.57
CA ASP A 192 -0.16 8.09 6.93
C ASP A 192 0.87 8.98 7.67
N HIS A 193 1.88 8.37 8.30
CA HIS A 193 2.99 9.04 8.97
C HIS A 193 4.29 9.00 8.17
N HIS A 194 4.23 8.80 6.86
CA HIS A 194 5.39 8.73 5.95
C HIS A 194 6.38 7.59 6.25
N ILE A 195 5.95 6.58 7.02
CA ILE A 195 6.76 5.39 7.33
C ILE A 195 6.39 4.29 6.32
N LEU A 196 7.30 4.00 5.41
CA LEU A 196 7.11 2.97 4.40
C LEU A 196 7.59 1.61 4.91
N ILE A 197 6.66 0.68 5.05
CA ILE A 197 6.93 -0.70 5.46
C ILE A 197 7.03 -1.56 4.22
N LYS A 198 8.19 -2.17 4.01
CA LYS A 198 8.50 -2.97 2.82
C LYS A 198 7.62 -4.22 2.70
N ASP A 199 7.40 -4.92 3.83
CA ASP A 199 6.61 -6.14 3.88
C ASP A 199 6.09 -6.44 5.29
N ALA A 200 5.16 -7.38 5.39
CA ALA A 200 4.58 -7.80 6.67
C ALA A 200 5.59 -8.56 7.55
N VAL A 201 6.64 -9.15 6.95
CA VAL A 201 7.69 -9.86 7.68
C VAL A 201 8.52 -8.87 8.48
N ALA A 202 8.89 -7.73 7.87
CA ALA A 202 9.61 -6.66 8.54
C ALA A 202 8.84 -6.14 9.76
N LEU A 203 7.52 -5.90 9.60
CA LEU A 203 6.67 -5.43 10.70
C LEU A 203 6.60 -6.46 11.86
N GLU A 204 6.48 -7.75 11.54
CA GLU A 204 6.48 -8.80 12.57
C GLU A 204 7.83 -8.93 13.28
N GLN A 205 8.94 -8.78 12.54
CA GLN A 205 10.29 -8.88 13.10
C GLN A 205 10.66 -7.71 13.99
N MET A 206 10.06 -6.52 13.80
CA MET A 206 10.32 -5.33 14.63
C MET A 206 10.18 -5.62 16.13
N ARG A 207 9.26 -6.49 16.53
CA ARG A 207 9.09 -6.87 17.95
C ARG A 207 10.31 -7.59 18.56
N LYS A 208 11.22 -8.13 17.73
CA LYS A 208 12.43 -8.86 18.14
C LYS A 208 13.66 -7.97 18.13
N VAL A 209 13.54 -6.73 17.71
CA VAL A 209 14.65 -5.78 17.64
C VAL A 209 15.04 -5.34 19.04
N ASN A 210 16.30 -5.58 19.42
CA ASN A 210 16.88 -5.18 20.69
C ASN A 210 17.91 -4.06 20.52
N VAL A 211 18.45 -3.89 19.31
CA VAL A 211 19.46 -2.90 18.98
C VAL A 211 19.08 -2.21 17.69
N VAL A 212 19.15 -0.89 17.68
CA VAL A 212 18.97 -0.07 16.47
C VAL A 212 20.26 0.65 16.19
N VAL A 213 20.81 0.45 15.00
CA VAL A 213 22.00 1.14 14.51
C VAL A 213 21.52 2.20 13.50
N LEU A 214 21.82 3.45 13.80
CA LEU A 214 21.44 4.58 12.97
C LEU A 214 22.68 5.18 12.32
N ASP A 215 22.65 5.37 11.01
CA ASP A 215 23.67 6.15 10.33
C ASP A 215 23.44 7.64 10.60
N LYS A 216 24.51 8.42 10.65
CA LYS A 216 24.41 9.86 10.92
C LYS A 216 24.02 10.63 9.65
N THR A 217 24.81 10.44 8.59
CA THR A 217 24.74 11.30 7.39
C THR A 217 23.68 10.81 6.42
N GLY A 218 22.70 11.67 6.09
CA GLY A 218 21.59 11.32 5.22
C GLY A 218 20.51 10.45 5.87
N THR A 219 20.64 10.13 7.18
CA THR A 219 19.62 9.39 7.95
C THR A 219 19.13 10.18 9.16
N LEU A 220 20.06 10.72 9.99
CA LEU A 220 19.75 11.57 11.14
C LEU A 220 19.97 13.05 10.85
N THR A 221 20.81 13.33 9.88
CA THR A 221 21.12 14.69 9.44
C THR A 221 20.95 14.79 7.93
N GLU A 222 20.56 15.96 7.44
CA GLU A 222 20.72 16.31 6.04
C GLU A 222 22.22 16.31 5.70
N GLY A 223 22.58 15.76 4.54
CA GLY A 223 23.96 15.60 4.13
C GLY A 223 24.69 16.89 3.85
#